data_f4b08a2ed9ba1def691a4ed9339220f3
#
_entry.id   f4b08a2ed9ba1def691a4ed9339220f3
#
_cell.length_a   1.000
_cell.length_b   1.000
_cell.length_c   1.000
_cell.angle_alpha   90.00
_cell.angle_beta   90.00
_cell.angle_gamma   90.00
#
_symmetry.space_group_name_H-M   'P 1'
#
loop_
_entity.id
_entity.type
_entity.pdbx_description
1 polymer ?
#
loop_
_entity_poly.entity_id
_entity_poly.type
_entity_poly.pdbx_seq_one_letter_code
_entity_poly.pdbx_strand_id
1 'polypeptide(L)'
;MTNAHHDTDSNHSVTRFEHGRFWTANPSQPEADTMIVNEQGRIAWIGQATELPEIYTGSACRTVNLEGARVIPGFVDAHMHAVMLANFAPQISALPPAVNSIEDLVNAIAARRAQQGPDAWVEGWGYDEGLFAEKRSPTRWDLDRGCADAPVCIMRTCGHIRCVNSRALELAGITRDTPDPAGGEIERDANGEPTGVLKETARELVTPVIPKPSREDAVHNIVALGQLLASQGVVAGTDMCSVDGTDTHPLLVDAARHGLPQDIASYMLWDYIKANPDAYILGPDEMDRSQQIFSAGIKILTDGSVSGRTAWFYEPFLPSDRDLGAENCGIPTCTDEDIDAAIAFCQAHHCQLSLHAMGTHAIDRVLDRVMAAGLWDAGSVPPVRVEHVTAPSAHAIKTFAQTGIAVVTQPIFPYAEIDTYRTNLGDTRTRSCYPFRTMVDAGVRVALSTDAPATSWAVPSDPFPNLKSAITRRAHTGFDFGQDERLSREEALSRYTREAASVVGFEGLGMLCAGYKASFAVLDRDLLTIPEDEIDKVQVTATYIRGKKVFEA
;
A
#
# COMPACT_ATOMS: atom_id res chain seq x y z
N MET A 1 -31.31 10.60 30.06
CA MET A 1 -31.88 9.24 29.99
C MET A 1 -31.81 8.84 28.51
N THR A 2 -30.70 8.28 28.13
CA THR A 2 -30.42 7.81 26.76
C THR A 2 -30.61 6.30 26.76
N ASN A 3 -31.62 5.85 26.03
CA ASN A 3 -31.90 4.42 25.82
C ASN A 3 -30.75 3.80 25.04
N ALA A 4 -29.94 3.01 25.73
CA ALA A 4 -29.08 2.03 25.08
C ALA A 4 -29.98 0.92 24.52
N HIS A 5 -30.09 0.82 23.21
CA HIS A 5 -30.60 -0.36 22.55
C HIS A 5 -29.61 -1.50 22.84
N HIS A 6 -29.92 -2.34 23.80
CA HIS A 6 -29.37 -3.69 23.92
C HIS A 6 -29.91 -4.48 22.73
N ASP A 7 -29.06 -4.68 21.72
CA ASP A 7 -29.26 -5.70 20.70
C ASP A 7 -29.29 -7.05 21.43
N THR A 8 -30.45 -7.64 21.55
CA THR A 8 -30.60 -9.00 22.05
C THR A 8 -30.09 -9.92 20.95
N ASP A 9 -28.84 -10.35 21.08
CA ASP A 9 -28.25 -11.44 20.30
C ASP A 9 -29.11 -12.71 20.52
N SER A 10 -30.13 -12.87 19.68
CA SER A 10 -30.88 -14.10 19.57
C SER A 10 -29.96 -15.16 18.94
N ASN A 11 -29.95 -16.34 19.54
CA ASN A 11 -29.15 -17.53 19.26
C ASN A 11 -29.34 -18.04 17.80
N HIS A 12 -28.84 -17.31 16.80
CA HIS A 12 -28.88 -17.69 15.38
C HIS A 12 -27.55 -18.31 14.99
N SER A 13 -27.57 -19.57 14.63
CA SER A 13 -26.38 -20.33 14.27
C SER A 13 -25.75 -19.95 12.92
N VAL A 14 -26.46 -19.20 12.07
CA VAL A 14 -25.99 -18.78 10.74
C VAL A 14 -26.55 -17.40 10.36
N THR A 15 -25.81 -16.68 9.50
CA THR A 15 -26.28 -15.43 8.88
C THR A 15 -26.51 -15.65 7.39
N ARG A 16 -27.69 -15.27 6.90
CA ARG A 16 -28.05 -15.27 5.48
C ARG A 16 -27.99 -13.86 4.93
N PHE A 17 -27.13 -13.65 3.96
CA PHE A 17 -27.05 -12.44 3.13
C PHE A 17 -27.84 -12.70 1.85
N GLU A 18 -28.87 -11.90 1.58
CA GLU A 18 -29.78 -12.10 0.45
C GLU A 18 -29.99 -10.83 -0.36
N HIS A 19 -30.48 -11.01 -1.60
CA HIS A 19 -30.71 -9.94 -2.56
C HIS A 19 -29.44 -9.11 -2.85
N GLY A 20 -28.26 -9.75 -2.83
CA GLY A 20 -27.00 -9.16 -3.26
C GLY A 20 -26.71 -9.49 -4.72
N ARG A 21 -25.88 -8.67 -5.36
CA ARG A 21 -25.30 -8.97 -6.68
C ARG A 21 -23.85 -9.37 -6.46
N PHE A 22 -23.63 -10.63 -6.03
CA PHE A 22 -22.31 -11.13 -5.70
C PHE A 22 -21.51 -11.41 -6.98
N TRP A 23 -20.33 -10.77 -7.10
CA TRP A 23 -19.25 -11.24 -7.95
C TRP A 23 -18.27 -12.01 -7.07
N THR A 24 -18.12 -13.29 -7.32
CA THR A 24 -17.49 -14.20 -6.36
C THR A 24 -15.98 -14.34 -6.52
N ALA A 25 -15.39 -13.87 -7.62
CA ALA A 25 -14.04 -14.16 -8.10
C ALA A 25 -13.75 -15.67 -8.30
N ASN A 26 -14.75 -16.53 -8.14
CA ASN A 26 -14.66 -17.97 -8.40
C ASN A 26 -15.05 -18.27 -9.86
N PRO A 27 -14.11 -18.74 -10.73
CA PRO A 27 -14.41 -18.97 -12.13
C PRO A 27 -15.50 -20.03 -12.37
N SER A 28 -15.68 -20.97 -11.42
CA SER A 28 -16.69 -22.03 -11.52
C SER A 28 -18.10 -21.55 -11.17
N GLN A 29 -18.21 -20.42 -10.46
CA GLN A 29 -19.49 -19.83 -10.03
C GLN A 29 -19.30 -18.32 -9.89
N PRO A 30 -19.22 -17.56 -11.01
CA PRO A 30 -18.81 -16.16 -10.99
C PRO A 30 -19.82 -15.24 -10.31
N GLU A 31 -21.09 -15.61 -10.25
CA GLU A 31 -22.16 -14.79 -9.70
C GLU A 31 -23.07 -15.57 -8.75
N ALA A 32 -23.66 -14.86 -7.77
CA ALA A 32 -24.67 -15.36 -6.84
C ALA A 32 -25.57 -14.20 -6.39
N ASP A 33 -26.69 -14.52 -5.73
CA ASP A 33 -27.57 -13.52 -5.11
C ASP A 33 -27.75 -13.74 -3.60
N THR A 34 -27.34 -14.90 -3.08
CA THR A 34 -27.52 -15.32 -1.69
C THR A 34 -26.31 -16.04 -1.16
N MET A 35 -25.93 -15.74 0.09
CA MET A 35 -24.78 -16.35 0.78
C MET A 35 -25.14 -16.68 2.22
N ILE A 36 -24.73 -17.86 2.70
CA ILE A 36 -24.88 -18.32 4.08
C ILE A 36 -23.52 -18.33 4.76
N VAL A 37 -23.45 -17.69 5.93
CA VAL A 37 -22.24 -17.60 6.76
C VAL A 37 -22.50 -18.30 8.09
N ASN A 38 -21.60 -19.19 8.49
CA ASN A 38 -21.69 -19.93 9.74
C ASN A 38 -21.11 -19.12 10.94
N GLU A 39 -21.23 -19.65 12.16
CA GLU A 39 -20.75 -19.03 13.41
C GLU A 39 -19.24 -18.77 13.41
N GLN A 40 -18.46 -19.55 12.65
CA GLN A 40 -17.02 -19.39 12.51
C GLN A 40 -16.64 -18.30 11.50
N GLY A 41 -17.63 -17.58 10.93
CA GLY A 41 -17.42 -16.55 9.94
C GLY A 41 -16.97 -17.09 8.57
N ARG A 42 -17.26 -18.36 8.28
CA ARG A 42 -16.98 -18.98 6.97
C ARG A 42 -18.25 -19.10 6.15
N ILE A 43 -18.09 -19.02 4.84
CA ILE A 43 -19.17 -19.23 3.88
C ILE A 43 -19.55 -20.72 3.91
N ALA A 44 -20.75 -21.01 4.38
CA ALA A 44 -21.29 -22.37 4.40
C ALA A 44 -21.91 -22.73 3.04
N TRP A 45 -22.49 -21.76 2.36
CA TRP A 45 -23.08 -21.89 1.02
C TRP A 45 -23.16 -20.52 0.34
N ILE A 46 -23.07 -20.51 -0.98
CA ILE A 46 -23.30 -19.32 -1.82
C ILE A 46 -23.88 -19.78 -3.16
N GLY A 47 -24.89 -19.07 -3.71
CA GLY A 47 -25.53 -19.45 -4.95
C GLY A 47 -26.74 -18.58 -5.27
N GLN A 48 -27.64 -19.11 -6.12
CA GLN A 48 -28.91 -18.46 -6.41
C GLN A 48 -29.93 -18.80 -5.32
N ALA A 49 -30.74 -17.84 -4.89
CA ALA A 49 -31.78 -18.04 -3.85
C ALA A 49 -32.71 -19.23 -4.16
N THR A 50 -32.97 -19.48 -5.45
CA THR A 50 -33.80 -20.61 -5.92
C THR A 50 -33.16 -21.98 -5.66
N GLU A 51 -31.86 -22.04 -5.39
CA GLU A 51 -31.07 -23.24 -5.14
C GLU A 51 -30.70 -23.38 -3.66
N LEU A 52 -31.25 -22.51 -2.79
CA LEU A 52 -30.92 -22.50 -1.36
C LEU A 52 -31.31 -23.82 -0.71
N PRO A 53 -30.34 -24.52 -0.05
CA PRO A 53 -30.63 -25.78 0.65
C PRO A 53 -31.68 -25.62 1.75
N GLU A 54 -32.58 -26.56 1.89
CA GLU A 54 -33.67 -26.55 2.86
C GLU A 54 -33.22 -26.28 4.30
N ILE A 55 -32.03 -26.76 4.68
CA ILE A 55 -31.46 -26.57 6.03
C ILE A 55 -31.26 -25.10 6.38
N TYR A 56 -31.19 -24.19 5.39
CA TYR A 56 -31.01 -22.75 5.56
C TYR A 56 -32.29 -21.93 5.36
N THR A 57 -33.42 -22.57 5.11
CA THR A 57 -34.73 -21.89 4.90
C THR A 57 -35.50 -21.60 6.19
N GLY A 58 -35.06 -22.14 7.32
CA GLY A 58 -35.72 -22.00 8.63
C GLY A 58 -35.51 -20.63 9.31
N SER A 59 -36.32 -20.39 10.35
CA SER A 59 -36.31 -19.15 11.15
C SER A 59 -35.07 -18.96 12.05
N ALA A 60 -34.18 -19.95 12.10
CA ALA A 60 -32.94 -19.88 12.89
C ALA A 60 -31.79 -19.07 12.22
N CYS A 61 -32.02 -18.50 11.04
CA CYS A 61 -31.06 -17.66 10.33
C CYS A 61 -31.29 -16.16 10.62
N ARG A 62 -30.24 -15.46 11.05
CA ARG A 62 -30.23 -14.00 10.96
C ARG A 62 -30.19 -13.62 9.47
N THR A 63 -31.05 -12.73 9.03
CA THR A 63 -31.08 -12.29 7.63
C THR A 63 -30.59 -10.85 7.50
N VAL A 64 -29.71 -10.65 6.50
CA VAL A 64 -29.21 -9.34 6.08
C VAL A 64 -29.62 -9.14 4.62
N ASN A 65 -30.52 -8.17 4.36
CA ASN A 65 -30.93 -7.79 3.02
C ASN A 65 -29.90 -6.80 2.44
N LEU A 66 -29.33 -7.12 1.28
CA LEU A 66 -28.32 -6.29 0.60
C LEU A 66 -28.93 -5.37 -0.47
N GLU A 67 -30.26 -5.36 -0.62
CA GLU A 67 -31.03 -4.40 -1.44
C GLU A 67 -30.58 -4.27 -2.90
N GLY A 68 -30.01 -5.30 -3.48
CA GLY A 68 -29.48 -5.32 -4.85
C GLY A 68 -28.09 -4.71 -5.00
N ALA A 69 -27.41 -4.41 -3.90
CA ALA A 69 -26.06 -3.85 -3.95
C ALA A 69 -25.05 -4.82 -4.60
N ARG A 70 -24.03 -4.27 -5.24
CA ARG A 70 -22.89 -5.04 -5.73
C ARG A 70 -22.03 -5.48 -4.54
N VAL A 71 -21.72 -6.78 -4.49
CA VAL A 71 -20.85 -7.39 -3.48
C VAL A 71 -19.66 -8.04 -4.18
N ILE A 72 -18.46 -7.78 -3.67
CA ILE A 72 -17.21 -8.36 -4.16
C ILE A 72 -16.45 -9.00 -2.99
N PRO A 73 -15.56 -9.99 -3.22
CA PRO A 73 -14.57 -10.35 -2.21
C PRO A 73 -13.84 -9.09 -1.74
N GLY A 74 -13.56 -8.99 -0.46
CA GLY A 74 -12.80 -7.85 0.04
C GLY A 74 -11.42 -7.79 -0.63
N PHE A 75 -10.93 -6.57 -0.83
CA PHE A 75 -9.62 -6.33 -1.42
C PHE A 75 -8.50 -6.88 -0.54
N VAL A 76 -7.48 -7.40 -1.19
CA VAL A 76 -6.24 -7.87 -0.55
C VAL A 76 -5.10 -7.03 -1.10
N ASP A 77 -4.49 -6.20 -0.26
CA ASP A 77 -3.33 -5.41 -0.69
C ASP A 77 -2.06 -6.23 -0.55
N ALA A 78 -1.57 -6.73 -1.69
CA ALA A 78 -0.44 -7.64 -1.72
C ALA A 78 0.91 -6.97 -1.42
N HIS A 79 0.99 -5.63 -1.45
CA HIS A 79 2.18 -4.85 -1.14
C HIS A 79 1.81 -3.48 -0.59
N MET A 80 1.89 -3.34 0.71
CA MET A 80 1.78 -2.06 1.43
C MET A 80 2.70 -2.09 2.65
N HIS A 81 2.98 -0.94 3.21
CA HIS A 81 3.74 -0.78 4.44
C HIS A 81 2.77 -0.38 5.56
N ALA A 82 2.04 -1.37 6.11
CA ALA A 82 0.92 -1.12 7.01
C ALA A 82 1.31 -0.31 8.25
N VAL A 83 2.43 -0.64 8.90
CA VAL A 83 2.89 0.09 10.09
C VAL A 83 3.34 1.52 9.74
N MET A 84 4.03 1.71 8.61
CA MET A 84 4.41 3.04 8.15
C MET A 84 3.17 3.88 7.80
N LEU A 85 2.20 3.29 7.10
CA LEU A 85 0.93 3.94 6.78
C LEU A 85 0.15 4.32 8.05
N ALA A 86 0.13 3.47 9.08
CA ALA A 86 -0.49 3.76 10.37
C ALA A 86 0.11 5.00 11.05
N ASN A 87 1.42 5.21 10.92
CA ASN A 87 2.10 6.38 11.45
C ASN A 87 1.83 7.66 10.63
N PHE A 88 1.54 7.52 9.32
CA PHE A 88 1.24 8.66 8.45
C PHE A 88 -0.26 8.99 8.37
N ALA A 89 -1.15 8.02 8.57
CA ALA A 89 -2.60 8.23 8.49
C ALA A 89 -3.13 9.38 9.37
N PRO A 90 -2.62 9.61 10.59
CA PRO A 90 -3.02 10.77 11.40
C PRO A 90 -2.39 12.09 10.94
N GLN A 91 -1.43 12.09 10.01
CA GLN A 91 -0.73 13.29 9.54
C GLN A 91 -1.47 13.92 8.34
N ILE A 92 -1.09 15.15 7.98
CA ILE A 92 -1.58 15.80 6.76
C ILE A 92 -0.90 15.15 5.56
N SER A 93 -1.70 14.61 4.63
CA SER A 93 -1.21 14.23 3.30
C SER A 93 -1.12 15.49 2.43
N ALA A 94 0.09 15.98 2.16
CA ALA A 94 0.33 17.16 1.33
C ALA A 94 0.45 16.80 -0.16
N LEU A 95 -0.45 15.93 -0.65
CA LEU A 95 -0.44 15.32 -1.99
C LEU A 95 -1.74 15.56 -2.76
N PRO A 96 -1.70 15.54 -4.10
CA PRO A 96 -2.89 15.52 -4.92
C PRO A 96 -3.80 14.29 -4.62
N PRO A 97 -5.13 14.42 -4.80
CA PRO A 97 -5.85 15.64 -5.18
C PRO A 97 -6.15 16.59 -4.02
N ALA A 98 -5.80 16.25 -2.79
CA ALA A 98 -6.16 17.01 -1.59
C ALA A 98 -5.39 18.34 -1.46
N VAL A 99 -4.10 18.35 -1.82
CA VAL A 99 -3.22 19.50 -1.71
C VAL A 99 -2.48 19.68 -3.05
N ASN A 100 -2.79 20.78 -3.74
CA ASN A 100 -2.21 21.12 -5.06
C ASN A 100 -1.48 22.48 -5.04
N SER A 101 -1.52 23.17 -3.91
CA SER A 101 -0.92 24.50 -3.74
C SER A 101 -0.44 24.72 -2.31
N ILE A 102 0.41 25.73 -2.11
CA ILE A 102 0.80 26.19 -0.76
C ILE A 102 -0.43 26.66 0.03
N GLU A 103 -1.41 27.27 -0.64
CA GLU A 103 -2.64 27.72 0.03
C GLU A 103 -3.47 26.52 0.53
N ASP A 104 -3.57 25.44 -0.25
CA ASP A 104 -4.24 24.22 0.20
C ASP A 104 -3.52 23.62 1.42
N LEU A 105 -2.17 23.63 1.42
CA LEU A 105 -1.37 23.16 2.55
C LEU A 105 -1.63 24.02 3.80
N VAL A 106 -1.66 25.33 3.68
CA VAL A 106 -1.97 26.27 4.78
C VAL A 106 -3.34 25.96 5.37
N ASN A 107 -4.34 25.77 4.52
CA ASN A 107 -5.70 25.43 4.95
C ASN A 107 -5.75 24.07 5.65
N ALA A 108 -5.03 23.07 5.14
CA ALA A 108 -4.93 21.74 5.78
C ALA A 108 -4.27 21.81 7.15
N ILE A 109 -3.20 22.60 7.31
CA ILE A 109 -2.54 22.86 8.59
C ILE A 109 -3.52 23.50 9.59
N ALA A 110 -4.23 24.57 9.18
CA ALA A 110 -5.21 25.25 10.04
C ALA A 110 -6.34 24.31 10.48
N ALA A 111 -6.87 23.49 9.55
CA ALA A 111 -7.91 22.51 9.84
C ALA A 111 -7.42 21.44 10.83
N ARG A 112 -6.19 20.95 10.66
CA ARG A 112 -5.58 19.96 11.58
C ARG A 112 -5.36 20.59 12.96
N ARG A 113 -4.80 21.80 13.03
CA ARG A 113 -4.56 22.51 14.28
C ARG A 113 -5.84 22.69 15.11
N ALA A 114 -6.95 23.00 14.45
CA ALA A 114 -8.25 23.16 15.11
C ALA A 114 -8.78 21.87 15.77
N GLN A 115 -8.29 20.71 15.36
CA GLN A 115 -8.70 19.39 15.87
C GLN A 115 -7.76 18.84 16.96
N GLN A 116 -6.63 19.51 17.22
CA GLN A 116 -5.57 19.02 18.10
C GLN A 116 -5.50 19.79 19.43
N GLY A 117 -4.95 19.14 20.47
CA GLY A 117 -4.65 19.77 21.73
C GLY A 117 -3.54 20.84 21.63
N PRO A 118 -3.36 21.68 22.67
CA PRO A 118 -2.46 22.85 22.63
C PRO A 118 -0.99 22.51 22.40
N ASP A 119 -0.52 21.37 22.88
CA ASP A 119 0.88 20.95 22.84
C ASP A 119 1.21 19.99 21.69
N ALA A 120 0.24 19.70 20.82
CA ALA A 120 0.41 18.74 19.73
C ALA A 120 1.17 19.35 18.55
N TRP A 121 2.06 18.57 17.95
CA TRP A 121 2.69 18.89 16.67
C TRP A 121 1.68 18.71 15.55
N VAL A 122 1.72 19.64 14.57
CA VAL A 122 1.03 19.45 13.30
C VAL A 122 2.04 18.83 12.33
N GLU A 123 1.86 17.57 12.04
CA GLU A 123 2.74 16.83 11.14
C GLU A 123 2.06 16.55 9.81
N GLY A 124 2.88 16.49 8.76
CA GLY A 124 2.43 16.15 7.42
C GLY A 124 3.56 15.58 6.59
N TRP A 125 3.21 14.98 5.46
CA TRP A 125 4.13 14.32 4.56
C TRP A 125 3.69 14.47 3.11
N GLY A 126 4.63 14.29 2.20
CA GLY A 126 4.32 14.12 0.79
C GLY A 126 4.37 15.40 -0.04
N TYR A 127 4.69 16.59 0.50
CA TYR A 127 4.76 17.75 -0.36
C TYR A 127 5.83 17.59 -1.46
N ASP A 128 5.52 18.09 -2.64
CA ASP A 128 6.44 18.19 -3.76
C ASP A 128 6.21 19.56 -4.46
N GLU A 129 7.21 20.39 -4.45
CA GLU A 129 7.16 21.72 -5.09
C GLU A 129 6.88 21.64 -6.60
N GLY A 130 7.22 20.52 -7.23
CA GLY A 130 6.92 20.27 -8.64
C GLY A 130 5.41 20.08 -8.90
N LEU A 131 4.66 19.65 -7.88
CA LEU A 131 3.20 19.45 -7.96
C LEU A 131 2.41 20.69 -7.54
N PHE A 132 3.02 21.59 -6.73
CA PHE A 132 2.34 22.79 -6.29
C PHE A 132 2.17 23.83 -7.41
N ALA A 133 1.07 24.56 -7.38
CA ALA A 133 0.78 25.62 -8.35
C ALA A 133 1.87 26.70 -8.37
N GLU A 134 2.45 27.02 -7.22
CA GLU A 134 3.49 28.04 -7.04
C GLU A 134 4.89 27.58 -7.49
N LYS A 135 5.09 26.28 -7.77
CA LYS A 135 6.37 25.70 -8.22
C LYS A 135 7.55 26.04 -7.31
N ARG A 136 7.32 26.17 -6.01
CA ARG A 136 8.34 26.37 -4.98
C ARG A 136 8.03 25.56 -3.74
N SER A 137 9.05 25.28 -2.93
CA SER A 137 8.87 24.71 -1.59
C SER A 137 8.08 25.68 -0.70
N PRO A 138 7.26 25.17 0.24
CA PRO A 138 6.73 25.99 1.33
C PRO A 138 7.87 26.47 2.21
N THR A 139 7.65 27.57 2.93
CA THR A 139 8.58 28.15 3.89
C THR A 139 7.95 28.24 5.27
N ARG A 140 8.74 28.51 6.31
CA ARG A 140 8.21 28.69 7.68
C ARG A 140 7.09 29.73 7.73
N TRP A 141 7.18 30.79 6.93
CA TRP A 141 6.16 31.85 6.89
C TRP A 141 4.85 31.38 6.26
N ASP A 142 4.92 30.48 5.28
CA ASP A 142 3.72 29.84 4.73
C ASP A 142 3.06 28.95 5.80
N LEU A 143 3.86 28.13 6.52
CA LEU A 143 3.33 27.24 7.56
C LEU A 143 2.80 28.04 8.76
N ASP A 144 3.44 29.16 9.15
CA ASP A 144 2.96 30.06 10.23
C ASP A 144 1.58 30.66 9.92
N ARG A 145 1.22 30.85 8.65
CA ARG A 145 -0.13 31.29 8.26
C ARG A 145 -1.21 30.26 8.64
N GLY A 146 -0.88 28.98 8.55
CA GLY A 146 -1.76 27.88 8.96
C GLY A 146 -1.75 27.64 10.45
N CYS A 147 -0.58 27.75 11.10
CA CYS A 147 -0.41 27.51 12.54
C CYS A 147 0.86 28.21 13.03
N ALA A 148 0.70 29.29 13.82
CA ALA A 148 1.82 30.01 14.45
C ALA A 148 2.01 29.65 15.94
N ASP A 149 1.00 29.09 16.59
CA ASP A 149 0.98 28.81 18.03
C ASP A 149 1.46 27.41 18.41
N ALA A 150 1.55 26.48 17.45
CA ALA A 150 2.08 25.13 17.67
C ALA A 150 3.16 24.80 16.62
N PRO A 151 4.06 23.82 16.92
CA PRO A 151 5.09 23.42 15.97
C PRO A 151 4.47 22.64 14.78
N VAL A 152 4.95 22.97 13.58
CA VAL A 152 4.56 22.32 12.30
C VAL A 152 5.78 21.70 11.65
N CYS A 153 5.66 20.46 11.18
CA CYS A 153 6.68 19.77 10.41
C CYS A 153 6.06 19.02 9.24
N ILE A 154 6.39 19.41 8.00
CA ILE A 154 5.91 18.76 6.79
C ILE A 154 7.10 18.13 6.05
N MET A 155 7.05 16.81 5.85
CA MET A 155 8.09 16.07 5.15
C MET A 155 7.84 16.08 3.63
N ARG A 156 8.91 16.31 2.85
CA ARG A 156 8.85 16.18 1.39
C ARG A 156 8.73 14.71 0.95
N THR A 157 8.13 14.47 -0.21
CA THR A 157 7.96 13.13 -0.81
C THR A 157 9.23 12.28 -0.81
N CYS A 158 10.40 12.90 -1.02
CA CYS A 158 11.67 12.15 -1.04
C CYS A 158 12.13 11.64 0.35
N GLY A 159 11.51 12.11 1.45
CA GLY A 159 11.93 11.78 2.82
C GLY A 159 13.23 12.45 3.28
N HIS A 160 13.94 13.21 2.42
CA HIS A 160 15.24 13.84 2.70
C HIS A 160 15.16 15.32 3.08
N ILE A 161 13.98 15.93 2.99
CA ILE A 161 13.75 17.34 3.25
C ILE A 161 12.54 17.50 4.18
N ARG A 162 12.68 18.37 5.17
CA ARG A 162 11.57 18.82 6.02
C ARG A 162 11.38 20.31 5.89
N CYS A 163 10.14 20.76 5.84
CA CYS A 163 9.79 22.15 6.02
C CYS A 163 9.12 22.30 7.40
N VAL A 164 9.64 23.19 8.23
CA VAL A 164 9.16 23.44 9.59
C VAL A 164 8.79 24.91 9.78
N ASN A 165 7.82 25.18 10.66
CA ASN A 165 7.41 26.55 10.97
C ASN A 165 8.35 27.24 11.99
N SER A 166 8.08 28.52 12.27
CA SER A 166 8.89 29.32 13.20
C SER A 166 8.91 28.71 14.61
N ARG A 167 7.79 28.15 15.08
CA ARG A 167 7.72 27.53 16.41
C ARG A 167 8.57 26.25 16.50
N ALA A 168 8.60 25.44 15.46
CA ALA A 168 9.44 24.25 15.41
C ALA A 168 10.95 24.59 15.36
N LEU A 169 11.34 25.61 14.60
CA LEU A 169 12.72 26.14 14.61
C LEU A 169 13.15 26.61 15.99
N GLU A 170 12.27 27.36 16.69
CA GLU A 170 12.52 27.80 18.07
C GLU A 170 12.75 26.63 19.02
N LEU A 171 11.88 25.60 18.99
CA LEU A 171 12.01 24.41 19.83
C LEU A 171 13.29 23.63 19.56
N ALA A 172 13.73 23.58 18.29
CA ALA A 172 14.96 22.91 17.89
C ALA A 172 16.22 23.77 18.13
N GLY A 173 16.06 25.03 18.55
CA GLY A 173 17.19 25.97 18.74
C GLY A 173 17.88 26.38 17.46
N ILE A 174 17.18 26.29 16.31
CA ILE A 174 17.71 26.63 14.98
C ILE A 174 17.52 28.14 14.76
N THR A 175 18.63 28.85 14.61
CA THR A 175 18.69 30.30 14.41
C THR A 175 19.51 30.65 13.16
N ARG A 176 19.62 31.92 12.85
CA ARG A 176 20.51 32.42 11.77
C ARG A 176 21.98 32.03 11.96
N ASP A 177 22.41 31.88 13.23
CA ASP A 177 23.79 31.57 13.60
C ASP A 177 24.08 30.07 13.71
N THR A 178 23.07 29.22 13.58
CA THR A 178 23.21 27.74 13.60
C THR A 178 23.98 27.32 12.34
N PRO A 179 25.16 26.65 12.48
CA PRO A 179 25.92 26.21 11.31
C PRO A 179 25.20 25.05 10.59
N ASP A 180 25.44 24.91 9.32
CA ASP A 180 25.00 23.75 8.56
C ASP A 180 25.75 22.51 9.07
N PRO A 181 25.05 21.40 9.33
CA PRO A 181 25.70 20.15 9.71
C PRO A 181 26.43 19.52 8.51
N ALA A 182 27.42 18.67 8.79
CA ALA A 182 28.13 17.96 7.74
C ALA A 182 27.13 17.12 6.89
N GLY A 183 27.10 17.34 5.59
CA GLY A 183 26.20 16.67 4.67
C GLY A 183 24.74 17.18 4.69
N GLY A 184 24.47 18.36 5.24
CA GLY A 184 23.14 18.98 5.23
C GLY A 184 23.19 20.49 5.06
N GLU A 185 22.04 21.08 4.74
CA GLU A 185 21.85 22.50 4.51
C GLU A 185 20.61 23.01 5.25
N ILE A 186 20.78 24.07 6.02
CA ILE A 186 19.68 24.90 6.52
C ILE A 186 19.45 25.99 5.49
N GLU A 187 18.36 25.91 4.72
CA GLU A 187 18.06 26.93 3.72
C GLU A 187 17.77 28.29 4.38
N ARG A 188 18.38 29.36 3.85
CA ARG A 188 18.28 30.71 4.39
C ARG A 188 17.84 31.73 3.34
N ASP A 189 17.13 32.74 3.78
CA ASP A 189 16.78 33.87 2.93
C ASP A 189 17.98 34.82 2.69
N ALA A 190 17.75 35.91 1.92
CA ALA A 190 18.77 36.90 1.60
C ALA A 190 19.35 37.66 2.84
N ASN A 191 18.64 37.57 3.99
CA ASN A 191 19.06 38.19 5.24
C ASN A 191 19.79 37.20 6.16
N GLY A 192 19.94 35.94 5.73
CA GLY A 192 20.53 34.85 6.51
C GLY A 192 19.56 34.17 7.49
N GLU A 193 18.27 34.49 7.45
CA GLU A 193 17.27 33.84 8.30
C GLU A 193 16.88 32.47 7.75
N PRO A 194 16.78 31.42 8.59
CA PRO A 194 16.30 30.11 8.17
C PRO A 194 14.91 30.18 7.55
N THR A 195 14.74 29.65 6.34
CA THR A 195 13.44 29.60 5.66
C THR A 195 12.50 28.52 6.22
N GLY A 196 13.01 27.65 7.10
CA GLY A 196 12.31 26.47 7.60
C GLY A 196 12.56 25.20 6.79
N VAL A 197 13.19 25.30 5.61
CA VAL A 197 13.56 24.15 4.79
C VAL A 197 14.89 23.58 5.27
N LEU A 198 14.85 22.32 5.72
CA LEU A 198 16.00 21.58 6.26
C LEU A 198 16.28 20.38 5.34
N LYS A 199 17.46 20.39 4.69
CA LYS A 199 17.85 19.41 3.68
C LYS A 199 18.86 18.42 4.23
N GLU A 200 18.74 17.17 3.80
CA GLU A 200 19.61 16.03 4.15
C GLU A 200 19.84 15.91 5.67
N THR A 201 21.08 15.89 6.16
CA THR A 201 21.36 15.78 7.60
C THR A 201 20.85 16.96 8.43
N ALA A 202 20.57 18.14 7.83
CA ALA A 202 19.99 19.25 8.56
C ALA A 202 18.58 18.96 9.10
N ARG A 203 17.81 18.06 8.46
CA ARG A 203 16.50 17.60 8.96
C ARG A 203 16.61 16.94 10.34
N GLU A 204 17.77 16.38 10.68
CA GLU A 204 17.98 15.71 11.95
C GLU A 204 18.10 16.69 13.13
N LEU A 205 18.31 17.98 12.87
CA LEU A 205 18.32 19.01 13.93
C LEU A 205 16.95 19.19 14.61
N VAL A 206 15.85 18.91 13.90
CA VAL A 206 14.48 18.98 14.44
C VAL A 206 13.99 17.64 14.98
N THR A 207 14.55 16.52 14.54
CA THR A 207 14.12 15.16 14.92
C THR A 207 14.06 14.93 16.44
N PRO A 208 15.02 15.41 17.28
CA PRO A 208 14.97 15.16 18.72
C PRO A 208 13.82 15.84 19.47
N VAL A 209 13.22 16.86 18.87
CA VAL A 209 12.11 17.62 19.50
C VAL A 209 10.74 17.21 18.97
N ILE A 210 10.68 16.40 17.92
CA ILE A 210 9.43 15.77 17.46
C ILE A 210 9.11 14.59 18.38
N PRO A 211 7.91 14.56 19.00
CA PRO A 211 7.50 13.44 19.83
C PRO A 211 7.50 12.12 19.05
N LYS A 212 8.12 11.10 19.62
CA LYS A 212 8.00 9.75 19.04
C LYS A 212 6.76 9.08 19.63
N PRO A 213 5.94 8.40 18.81
CA PRO A 213 4.82 7.64 19.33
C PRO A 213 5.31 6.55 20.30
N SER A 214 4.63 6.38 21.41
CA SER A 214 4.85 5.23 22.29
C SER A 214 4.42 3.94 21.60
N ARG A 215 4.79 2.76 22.17
CA ARG A 215 4.29 1.48 21.66
C ARG A 215 2.75 1.42 21.70
N GLU A 216 2.12 1.98 22.70
CA GLU A 216 0.67 2.05 22.84
C GLU A 216 0.06 2.92 21.73
N ASP A 217 0.65 4.10 21.44
CA ASP A 217 0.23 4.96 20.33
C ASP A 217 0.40 4.25 18.99
N ALA A 218 1.50 3.54 18.78
CA ALA A 218 1.74 2.79 17.54
C ALA A 218 0.67 1.70 17.34
N VAL A 219 0.34 0.94 18.39
CA VAL A 219 -0.74 -0.06 18.36
C VAL A 219 -2.08 0.60 18.07
N HIS A 220 -2.39 1.72 18.74
CA HIS A 220 -3.63 2.48 18.51
C HIS A 220 -3.72 2.96 17.06
N ASN A 221 -2.64 3.50 16.51
CA ASN A 221 -2.59 3.97 15.11
C ASN A 221 -2.82 2.82 14.12
N ILE A 222 -2.28 1.62 14.38
CA ILE A 222 -2.50 0.44 13.54
C ILE A 222 -3.97 0.00 13.59
N VAL A 223 -4.59 0.03 14.76
CA VAL A 223 -6.04 -0.28 14.89
C VAL A 223 -6.88 0.77 14.16
N ALA A 224 -6.54 2.05 14.28
CA ALA A 224 -7.20 3.13 13.53
C ALA A 224 -7.02 2.99 12.01
N LEU A 225 -5.82 2.60 11.55
CA LEU A 225 -5.60 2.25 10.15
C LEU A 225 -6.55 1.13 9.71
N GLY A 226 -6.79 0.13 10.56
CA GLY A 226 -7.72 -0.97 10.26
C GLY A 226 -9.13 -0.46 9.94
N GLN A 227 -9.60 0.60 10.58
CA GLN A 227 -10.89 1.24 10.26
C GLN A 227 -10.84 1.97 8.91
N LEU A 228 -9.75 2.67 8.59
CA LEU A 228 -9.55 3.28 7.29
C LEU A 228 -9.57 2.23 6.18
N LEU A 229 -8.79 1.16 6.33
CA LEU A 229 -8.74 0.05 5.35
C LEU A 229 -10.12 -0.62 5.20
N ALA A 230 -10.85 -0.80 6.29
CA ALA A 230 -12.23 -1.33 6.24
C ALA A 230 -13.17 -0.39 5.47
N SER A 231 -13.04 0.93 5.61
CA SER A 231 -13.84 1.89 4.82
C SER A 231 -13.53 1.86 3.32
N GLN A 232 -12.41 1.28 2.93
CA GLN A 232 -11.96 1.09 1.54
C GLN A 232 -12.23 -0.34 1.02
N GLY A 233 -12.85 -1.20 1.83
CA GLY A 233 -13.11 -2.60 1.46
C GLY A 233 -11.90 -3.53 1.53
N VAL A 234 -10.80 -3.08 2.13
CA VAL A 234 -9.57 -3.87 2.29
C VAL A 234 -9.69 -4.78 3.51
N VAL A 235 -9.65 -6.08 3.30
CA VAL A 235 -9.86 -7.12 4.32
C VAL A 235 -8.56 -7.82 4.74
N ALA A 236 -7.52 -7.68 3.93
CA ALA A 236 -6.18 -8.18 4.24
C ALA A 236 -5.12 -7.34 3.54
N GLY A 237 -3.92 -7.32 4.08
CA GLY A 237 -2.80 -6.62 3.48
C GLY A 237 -1.46 -7.15 3.97
N THR A 238 -0.39 -6.56 3.45
CA THR A 238 0.97 -6.89 3.88
C THR A 238 1.57 -5.76 4.71
N ASP A 239 2.59 -6.07 5.47
CA ASP A 239 3.54 -5.09 5.97
C ASP A 239 4.92 -5.43 5.42
N MET A 240 5.34 -4.67 4.40
CA MET A 240 6.53 -4.97 3.59
C MET A 240 7.82 -4.44 4.21
N CYS A 241 7.91 -4.41 5.50
CA CYS A 241 9.00 -3.88 6.34
C CYS A 241 8.82 -2.44 6.84
N SER A 242 9.52 -2.13 7.91
CA SER A 242 9.72 -0.76 8.40
C SER A 242 10.96 -0.15 7.74
N VAL A 243 10.88 1.16 7.41
CA VAL A 243 12.01 1.91 6.81
C VAL A 243 13.21 2.01 7.76
N ASP A 244 12.97 1.99 9.08
CA ASP A 244 14.02 1.99 10.11
C ASP A 244 14.58 0.59 10.41
N GLY A 245 14.10 -0.44 9.70
CA GLY A 245 14.55 -1.82 9.84
C GLY A 245 14.09 -2.53 11.10
N THR A 246 13.13 -1.97 11.85
CA THR A 246 12.61 -2.64 13.05
C THR A 246 11.66 -3.78 12.70
N ASP A 247 11.59 -4.79 13.58
CA ASP A 247 10.59 -5.86 13.47
C ASP A 247 9.21 -5.34 13.84
N THR A 248 8.32 -5.26 12.87
CA THR A 248 6.94 -4.77 13.03
C THR A 248 5.96 -5.87 13.41
N HIS A 249 6.33 -7.14 13.26
CA HIS A 249 5.44 -8.28 13.55
C HIS A 249 4.84 -8.25 14.97
N PRO A 250 5.60 -8.00 16.05
CA PRO A 250 5.05 -7.93 17.40
C PRO A 250 4.05 -6.77 17.61
N LEU A 251 4.18 -5.66 16.86
CA LEU A 251 3.22 -4.55 16.90
C LEU A 251 1.90 -4.94 16.26
N LEU A 252 1.97 -5.64 15.12
CA LEU A 252 0.79 -6.14 14.40
C LEU A 252 0.02 -7.18 15.22
N VAL A 253 0.74 -8.09 15.90
CA VAL A 253 0.13 -9.07 16.83
C VAL A 253 -0.59 -8.36 17.97
N ASP A 254 0.01 -7.33 18.56
CA ASP A 254 -0.64 -6.54 19.62
C ASP A 254 -1.85 -5.79 19.07
N ALA A 255 -1.75 -5.18 17.87
CA ALA A 255 -2.87 -4.50 17.23
C ALA A 255 -4.06 -5.46 16.97
N ALA A 256 -3.78 -6.70 16.53
CA ALA A 256 -4.81 -7.71 16.35
C ALA A 256 -5.55 -8.03 17.67
N ARG A 257 -4.83 -8.12 18.79
CA ARG A 257 -5.42 -8.29 20.12
C ARG A 257 -6.26 -7.09 20.59
N HIS A 258 -5.97 -5.90 20.06
CA HIS A 258 -6.68 -4.66 20.37
C HIS A 258 -7.74 -4.26 19.34
N GLY A 259 -8.05 -5.14 18.37
CA GLY A 259 -9.21 -4.97 17.49
C GLY A 259 -8.91 -4.61 16.04
N LEU A 260 -7.67 -4.73 15.55
CA LEU A 260 -7.37 -4.70 14.12
C LEU A 260 -8.15 -5.82 13.42
N PRO A 261 -9.06 -5.54 12.47
CA PRO A 261 -9.91 -6.60 11.90
C PRO A 261 -9.24 -7.36 10.74
N GLN A 262 -8.29 -6.75 10.01
CA GLN A 262 -7.65 -7.32 8.82
C GLN A 262 -6.70 -8.47 9.16
N ASP A 263 -6.55 -9.38 8.20
CA ASP A 263 -5.42 -10.31 8.18
C ASP A 263 -4.19 -9.58 7.62
N ILE A 264 -3.02 -9.66 8.29
CA ILE A 264 -1.79 -9.01 7.85
C ILE A 264 -0.65 -10.03 7.77
N ALA A 265 0.03 -10.03 6.61
CA ALA A 265 1.26 -10.78 6.39
C ALA A 265 2.47 -9.84 6.51
N SER A 266 3.38 -10.12 7.44
CA SER A 266 4.59 -9.30 7.63
C SER A 266 5.78 -9.88 6.88
N TYR A 267 6.64 -8.98 6.39
CA TYR A 267 7.93 -9.29 5.79
C TYR A 267 9.03 -8.53 6.53
N MET A 268 10.14 -9.21 6.82
CA MET A 268 11.28 -8.59 7.47
C MET A 268 12.28 -8.10 6.43
N LEU A 269 12.84 -6.91 6.63
CA LEU A 269 13.88 -6.37 5.76
C LEU A 269 15.17 -7.20 5.91
N TRP A 270 15.79 -7.58 4.78
CA TRP A 270 17.02 -8.36 4.75
C TRP A 270 18.15 -7.69 5.54
N ASP A 271 18.30 -6.37 5.44
CA ASP A 271 19.34 -5.64 6.16
C ASP A 271 19.20 -5.76 7.69
N TYR A 272 17.98 -5.85 8.20
CA TYR A 272 17.73 -6.10 9.63
C TYR A 272 18.19 -7.52 10.01
N ILE A 273 17.84 -8.53 9.23
CA ILE A 273 18.23 -9.93 9.46
C ILE A 273 19.75 -10.06 9.43
N LYS A 274 20.39 -9.47 8.42
CA LYS A 274 21.84 -9.47 8.25
C LYS A 274 22.57 -8.83 9.45
N ALA A 275 22.01 -7.75 10.00
CA ALA A 275 22.55 -7.06 11.17
C ALA A 275 22.25 -7.79 12.50
N ASN A 276 21.20 -8.61 12.56
CA ASN A 276 20.72 -9.29 13.76
C ASN A 276 20.36 -10.75 13.49
N PRO A 277 21.31 -11.59 13.04
CA PRO A 277 21.01 -12.95 12.57
C PRO A 277 20.43 -13.88 13.64
N ASP A 278 20.72 -13.61 14.91
CA ASP A 278 20.21 -14.39 16.05
C ASP A 278 18.87 -13.89 16.61
N ALA A 279 18.41 -12.71 16.16
CA ALA A 279 17.19 -12.07 16.69
C ALA A 279 15.93 -12.45 15.90
N TYR A 280 16.08 -12.89 14.64
CA TYR A 280 14.96 -13.23 13.78
C TYR A 280 14.85 -14.74 13.59
N ILE A 281 13.88 -15.31 14.27
CA ILE A 281 13.54 -16.72 14.15
C ILE A 281 12.17 -16.81 13.47
N LEU A 282 12.13 -17.40 12.27
CA LEU A 282 10.89 -17.81 11.63
C LEU A 282 10.47 -19.17 12.23
N GLY A 283 9.73 -19.11 13.33
CA GLY A 283 9.13 -20.30 13.93
C GLY A 283 7.88 -20.78 13.18
N PRO A 284 7.48 -22.05 13.37
CA PRO A 284 6.26 -22.57 12.77
C PRO A 284 5.00 -21.77 13.15
N ASP A 285 4.95 -21.24 14.36
CA ASP A 285 3.80 -20.48 14.86
C ASP A 285 3.71 -19.10 14.21
N GLU A 286 4.86 -18.41 14.01
CA GLU A 286 4.90 -17.11 13.34
C GLU A 286 4.63 -17.22 11.84
N MET A 287 4.94 -18.36 11.22
CA MET A 287 4.72 -18.64 9.79
C MET A 287 3.36 -19.27 9.50
N ASP A 288 2.55 -19.58 10.51
CA ASP A 288 1.24 -20.18 10.35
C ASP A 288 0.25 -19.23 9.65
N ARG A 289 0.01 -19.47 8.38
CA ARG A 289 -0.86 -18.67 7.50
C ARG A 289 -2.34 -18.75 7.87
N SER A 290 -2.74 -19.63 8.78
CA SER A 290 -4.09 -19.67 9.34
C SER A 290 -4.32 -18.57 10.39
N GLN A 291 -3.25 -18.01 10.96
CA GLN A 291 -3.30 -16.92 11.92
C GLN A 291 -3.75 -15.62 11.24
N GLN A 292 -4.26 -14.69 12.02
CA GLN A 292 -4.61 -13.35 11.56
C GLN A 292 -3.37 -12.54 11.16
N ILE A 293 -2.31 -12.65 11.95
CA ILE A 293 -1.00 -12.04 11.69
C ILE A 293 0.00 -13.18 11.54
N PHE A 294 0.73 -13.20 10.43
CA PHE A 294 1.77 -14.18 10.19
C PHE A 294 2.98 -13.58 9.49
N SER A 295 4.15 -14.17 9.70
CA SER A 295 5.36 -13.83 8.97
C SER A 295 5.39 -14.60 7.64
N ALA A 296 5.37 -13.89 6.52
CA ALA A 296 5.35 -14.51 5.18
C ALA A 296 6.76 -14.79 4.65
N GLY A 297 7.74 -13.98 5.06
CA GLY A 297 9.12 -14.11 4.59
C GLY A 297 9.94 -12.85 4.76
N ILE A 298 10.85 -12.62 3.82
CA ILE A 298 11.77 -11.48 3.87
C ILE A 298 11.65 -10.59 2.64
N LYS A 299 12.03 -9.32 2.79
CA LYS A 299 12.10 -8.29 1.75
C LYS A 299 13.54 -7.85 1.54
N ILE A 300 13.98 -7.75 0.30
CA ILE A 300 15.25 -7.11 -0.08
C ILE A 300 15.00 -6.04 -1.15
N LEU A 301 15.73 -4.93 -1.06
CA LEU A 301 15.72 -3.85 -2.05
C LEU A 301 16.89 -4.03 -3.00
N THR A 302 16.66 -4.08 -4.32
CA THR A 302 17.70 -4.36 -5.29
C THR A 302 18.02 -3.21 -6.22
N ASP A 303 17.12 -2.24 -6.35
CA ASP A 303 17.32 -0.94 -6.98
C ASP A 303 16.42 0.12 -6.32
N GLY A 304 16.34 1.30 -6.91
CA GLY A 304 15.49 2.37 -6.43
C GLY A 304 14.22 2.56 -7.26
N SER A 305 13.78 3.82 -7.46
CA SER A 305 12.52 4.16 -8.12
C SER A 305 12.69 4.95 -9.41
N VAL A 306 11.67 4.90 -10.28
CA VAL A 306 11.62 5.75 -11.50
C VAL A 306 11.55 7.22 -11.12
N SER A 307 10.71 7.58 -10.14
CA SER A 307 10.56 8.96 -9.68
C SER A 307 11.84 9.52 -9.08
N GLY A 308 12.59 8.69 -8.37
CA GLY A 308 13.90 9.03 -7.79
C GLY A 308 15.04 8.98 -8.78
N ARG A 309 14.84 8.50 -10.02
CA ARG A 309 15.89 8.26 -11.03
C ARG A 309 16.95 7.28 -10.57
N THR A 310 16.57 6.32 -9.74
CA THR A 310 17.43 5.30 -9.14
C THR A 310 17.03 3.87 -9.50
N ALA A 311 15.87 3.66 -10.17
CA ALA A 311 15.55 2.39 -10.79
C ALA A 311 16.62 2.00 -11.83
N TRP A 312 17.13 0.76 -11.76
CA TRP A 312 18.32 0.37 -12.51
C TRP A 312 17.97 -0.22 -13.88
N PHE A 313 18.19 0.59 -14.92
CA PHE A 313 17.92 0.27 -16.32
C PHE A 313 19.19 -0.06 -17.10
N TYR A 314 19.05 -0.74 -18.25
CA TYR A 314 20.12 -0.82 -19.25
C TYR A 314 20.28 0.50 -20.02
N GLU A 315 19.19 1.20 -20.29
CA GLU A 315 19.19 2.49 -20.96
C GLU A 315 19.12 3.64 -19.95
N PRO A 316 19.87 4.73 -20.14
CA PRO A 316 19.85 5.84 -19.20
C PRO A 316 18.49 6.52 -19.14
N PHE A 317 18.21 7.18 -18.03
CA PHE A 317 17.15 8.16 -17.91
C PHE A 317 17.39 9.31 -18.89
N LEU A 318 16.33 10.05 -19.25
CA LEU A 318 16.52 11.30 -20.00
C LEU A 318 17.42 12.27 -19.22
N PRO A 319 18.24 13.07 -19.93
CA PRO A 319 19.15 14.03 -19.26
C PRO A 319 18.41 14.96 -18.31
N SER A 320 19.03 15.25 -17.17
CA SER A 320 18.50 16.15 -16.15
C SER A 320 19.67 16.94 -15.52
N ASP A 321 19.41 18.16 -15.06
CA ASP A 321 20.38 18.95 -14.30
C ASP A 321 20.87 18.25 -13.02
N ARG A 322 20.10 17.29 -12.52
CA ARG A 322 20.46 16.45 -11.36
C ARG A 322 21.62 15.49 -11.64
N ASP A 323 21.85 15.13 -12.89
CA ASP A 323 22.87 14.13 -13.28
C ASP A 323 24.27 14.73 -13.44
N LEU A 324 24.44 16.05 -13.29
CA LEU A 324 25.72 16.77 -13.42
C LEU A 324 26.48 16.45 -14.72
N GLY A 325 25.76 16.15 -15.81
CA GLY A 325 26.29 15.83 -17.12
C GLY A 325 26.76 14.37 -17.32
N ALA A 326 26.56 13.49 -16.35
CA ALA A 326 26.80 12.06 -16.49
C ALA A 326 25.54 11.33 -17.01
N GLU A 327 25.72 10.19 -17.71
CA GLU A 327 24.62 9.28 -18.00
C GLU A 327 24.17 8.57 -16.72
N ASN A 328 22.87 8.62 -16.45
CA ASN A 328 22.26 8.00 -15.29
C ASN A 328 21.40 6.80 -15.70
N CYS A 329 21.85 5.59 -15.39
CA CYS A 329 21.09 4.34 -15.59
C CYS A 329 20.40 3.85 -14.31
N GLY A 330 20.39 4.62 -13.22
CA GLY A 330 20.00 4.17 -11.89
C GLY A 330 21.15 3.46 -11.16
N ILE A 331 20.83 2.88 -10.01
CA ILE A 331 21.82 2.26 -9.12
C ILE A 331 21.32 0.94 -8.52
N PRO A 332 22.17 -0.11 -8.40
CA PRO A 332 21.86 -1.24 -7.54
C PRO A 332 21.96 -0.80 -6.08
N THR A 333 21.03 -1.26 -5.23
CA THR A 333 21.02 -0.96 -3.78
C THR A 333 21.56 -2.09 -2.91
N CYS A 334 21.87 -3.23 -3.50
CA CYS A 334 22.51 -4.38 -2.83
C CYS A 334 23.50 -5.09 -3.75
N THR A 335 24.36 -5.91 -3.18
CA THR A 335 25.32 -6.75 -3.93
C THR A 335 24.67 -8.06 -4.40
N ASP A 336 25.36 -8.81 -5.29
CA ASP A 336 24.95 -10.17 -5.69
C ASP A 336 25.03 -11.14 -4.50
N GLU A 337 26.03 -10.97 -3.65
CA GLU A 337 26.21 -11.75 -2.44
C GLU A 337 25.06 -11.54 -1.44
N ASP A 338 24.51 -10.33 -1.35
CA ASP A 338 23.33 -10.05 -0.53
C ASP A 338 22.09 -10.80 -1.07
N ILE A 339 21.88 -10.80 -2.39
CA ILE A 339 20.77 -11.52 -3.02
C ILE A 339 20.92 -13.03 -2.79
N ASP A 340 22.12 -13.58 -3.01
CA ASP A 340 22.39 -15.01 -2.81
C ASP A 340 22.20 -15.43 -1.35
N ALA A 341 22.65 -14.61 -0.42
CA ALA A 341 22.48 -14.87 1.00
C ALA A 341 21.00 -14.82 1.42
N ALA A 342 20.23 -13.87 0.88
CA ALA A 342 18.78 -13.79 1.10
C ALA A 342 18.06 -15.02 0.52
N ILE A 343 18.43 -15.48 -0.67
CA ILE A 343 17.91 -16.72 -1.27
C ILE A 343 18.23 -17.93 -0.38
N ALA A 344 19.50 -18.08 0.02
CA ALA A 344 19.92 -19.20 0.87
C ALA A 344 19.17 -19.20 2.22
N PHE A 345 18.94 -18.02 2.80
CA PHE A 345 18.13 -17.89 4.01
C PHE A 345 16.69 -18.39 3.78
N CYS A 346 16.04 -17.94 2.71
CA CYS A 346 14.66 -18.36 2.40
C CYS A 346 14.55 -19.85 2.07
N GLN A 347 15.56 -20.42 1.40
CA GLN A 347 15.66 -21.87 1.16
C GLN A 347 15.77 -22.66 2.49
N ALA A 348 16.58 -22.19 3.42
CA ALA A 348 16.80 -22.84 4.72
C ALA A 348 15.55 -22.76 5.63
N HIS A 349 14.78 -21.67 5.54
CA HIS A 349 13.60 -21.44 6.36
C HIS A 349 12.26 -21.74 5.66
N HIS A 350 12.29 -22.20 4.41
CA HIS A 350 11.10 -22.48 3.60
C HIS A 350 10.09 -21.29 3.53
N CYS A 351 10.61 -20.06 3.55
CA CYS A 351 9.81 -18.84 3.52
C CYS A 351 9.84 -18.16 2.14
N GLN A 352 8.96 -17.19 1.94
CA GLN A 352 8.87 -16.45 0.69
C GLN A 352 9.93 -15.32 0.64
N LEU A 353 10.56 -15.14 -0.52
CA LEU A 353 11.44 -14.02 -0.81
C LEU A 353 10.72 -12.98 -1.64
N SER A 354 10.67 -11.75 -1.16
CA SER A 354 10.16 -10.57 -1.85
C SER A 354 11.32 -9.69 -2.30
N LEU A 355 11.42 -9.45 -3.62
CA LEU A 355 12.53 -8.71 -4.24
C LEU A 355 11.99 -7.44 -4.88
N HIS A 356 12.35 -6.26 -4.35
CA HIS A 356 12.08 -5.00 -5.03
C HIS A 356 12.96 -4.91 -6.28
N ALA A 357 12.35 -4.76 -7.46
CA ALA A 357 13.04 -4.52 -8.71
C ALA A 357 12.15 -3.76 -9.70
N MET A 358 12.52 -2.53 -10.02
CA MET A 358 11.77 -1.65 -10.91
C MET A 358 12.37 -1.55 -12.30
N GLY A 359 13.67 -1.36 -12.40
CA GLY A 359 14.38 -1.20 -13.66
C GLY A 359 14.64 -2.53 -14.36
N THR A 360 14.74 -2.49 -15.71
CA THR A 360 14.94 -3.70 -16.53
C THR A 360 16.16 -4.50 -16.11
N HIS A 361 17.28 -3.82 -15.79
CA HIS A 361 18.51 -4.48 -15.37
C HIS A 361 18.35 -5.15 -13.99
N ALA A 362 17.71 -4.46 -13.03
CA ALA A 362 17.45 -5.04 -11.71
C ALA A 362 16.54 -6.28 -11.79
N ILE A 363 15.47 -6.22 -12.62
CA ILE A 363 14.54 -7.35 -12.81
C ILE A 363 15.28 -8.56 -13.40
N ASP A 364 16.03 -8.38 -14.49
CA ASP A 364 16.78 -9.47 -15.10
C ASP A 364 17.80 -10.05 -14.14
N ARG A 365 18.56 -9.19 -13.42
CA ARG A 365 19.54 -9.60 -12.41
C ARG A 365 18.94 -10.49 -11.33
N VAL A 366 17.84 -10.09 -10.70
CA VAL A 366 17.25 -10.88 -9.62
C VAL A 366 16.72 -12.22 -10.12
N LEU A 367 16.16 -12.26 -11.33
CA LEU A 367 15.71 -13.51 -11.95
C LEU A 367 16.87 -14.45 -12.24
N ASP A 368 17.97 -13.94 -12.80
CA ASP A 368 19.18 -14.74 -13.07
C ASP A 368 19.75 -15.33 -11.78
N ARG A 369 19.81 -14.56 -10.68
CA ARG A 369 20.30 -15.05 -9.37
C ARG A 369 19.37 -16.14 -8.80
N VAL A 370 18.06 -15.91 -8.82
CA VAL A 370 17.06 -16.89 -8.34
C VAL A 370 17.13 -18.17 -9.17
N MET A 371 17.24 -18.05 -10.50
CA MET A 371 17.28 -19.22 -11.38
C MET A 371 18.61 -20.00 -11.21
N ALA A 372 19.72 -19.33 -10.96
CA ALA A 372 20.99 -19.98 -10.68
C ALA A 372 20.97 -20.76 -9.35
N ALA A 373 20.31 -20.24 -8.33
CA ALA A 373 20.18 -20.89 -7.02
C ALA A 373 19.11 -22.00 -7.00
N GLY A 374 18.15 -21.96 -7.91
CA GLY A 374 16.98 -22.85 -7.97
C GLY A 374 15.87 -22.46 -7.00
N LEU A 375 14.62 -22.74 -7.41
CA LEU A 375 13.44 -22.51 -6.58
C LEU A 375 13.34 -23.54 -5.45
N TRP A 376 12.61 -23.19 -4.38
CA TRP A 376 12.41 -24.04 -3.21
C TRP A 376 10.92 -24.19 -2.90
N ASP A 377 10.60 -25.08 -1.99
CA ASP A 377 9.26 -25.25 -1.46
C ASP A 377 9.00 -24.20 -0.36
N ALA A 378 8.06 -23.31 -0.59
CA ALA A 378 7.56 -22.32 0.37
C ALA A 378 6.09 -22.60 0.75
N GLY A 379 5.64 -23.84 0.62
CA GLY A 379 4.27 -24.27 0.90
C GLY A 379 3.29 -23.88 -0.21
N SER A 380 2.17 -23.27 0.15
CA SER A 380 1.08 -22.97 -0.78
C SER A 380 1.32 -21.71 -1.65
N VAL A 381 2.46 -21.03 -1.50
CA VAL A 381 2.78 -19.77 -2.18
C VAL A 381 3.96 -19.90 -3.15
N PRO A 382 4.11 -19.00 -4.12
CA PRO A 382 5.35 -18.89 -4.87
C PRO A 382 6.51 -18.63 -3.92
N PRO A 383 7.65 -19.35 -4.02
CA PRO A 383 8.80 -19.09 -3.18
C PRO A 383 9.38 -17.68 -3.36
N VAL A 384 9.20 -17.13 -4.56
CA VAL A 384 9.71 -15.82 -4.92
C VAL A 384 8.59 -14.96 -5.51
N ARG A 385 8.58 -13.70 -5.10
CA ARG A 385 7.78 -12.63 -5.71
C ARG A 385 8.67 -11.43 -6.01
N VAL A 386 8.49 -10.86 -7.18
CA VAL A 386 9.20 -9.63 -7.58
C VAL A 386 8.21 -8.48 -7.52
N GLU A 387 8.62 -7.44 -6.81
CA GLU A 387 7.79 -6.26 -6.55
C GLU A 387 8.00 -5.20 -7.63
N HIS A 388 6.94 -4.47 -7.94
CA HIS A 388 6.87 -3.37 -8.89
C HIS A 388 6.96 -3.81 -10.34
N VAL A 389 8.07 -4.40 -10.78
CA VAL A 389 8.27 -4.90 -12.16
C VAL A 389 7.83 -3.85 -13.18
N THR A 390 8.38 -2.64 -13.05
CA THR A 390 7.93 -1.48 -13.84
C THR A 390 8.21 -1.68 -15.33
N ALA A 391 9.40 -2.16 -15.68
CA ALA A 391 9.83 -2.30 -17.07
C ALA A 391 10.50 -3.67 -17.30
N PRO A 392 9.74 -4.78 -17.29
CA PRO A 392 10.30 -6.11 -17.51
C PRO A 392 10.78 -6.28 -18.95
N SER A 393 11.91 -6.99 -19.14
CA SER A 393 12.37 -7.43 -20.45
C SER A 393 11.49 -8.59 -20.97
N ALA A 394 11.57 -8.88 -22.26
CA ALA A 394 10.93 -10.07 -22.82
C ALA A 394 11.47 -11.37 -22.19
N HIS A 395 12.75 -11.39 -21.78
CA HIS A 395 13.36 -12.48 -21.03
C HIS A 395 12.70 -12.64 -19.66
N ALA A 396 12.53 -11.53 -18.92
CA ALA A 396 11.88 -11.54 -17.60
C ALA A 396 10.45 -12.06 -17.69
N ILE A 397 9.64 -11.57 -18.62
CA ILE A 397 8.23 -12.02 -18.80
C ILE A 397 8.20 -13.53 -19.08
N LYS A 398 9.06 -14.03 -19.95
CA LYS A 398 9.16 -15.46 -20.24
C LYS A 398 9.55 -16.26 -19.00
N THR A 399 10.52 -15.78 -18.22
CA THR A 399 10.99 -16.43 -17.00
C THR A 399 9.87 -16.49 -15.95
N PHE A 400 9.16 -15.39 -15.68
CA PHE A 400 7.99 -15.37 -14.80
C PHE A 400 6.95 -16.41 -15.19
N ALA A 401 6.57 -16.44 -16.49
CA ALA A 401 5.55 -17.36 -17.02
C ALA A 401 5.95 -18.84 -16.87
N GLN A 402 7.23 -19.17 -17.05
CA GLN A 402 7.74 -20.54 -16.99
C GLN A 402 7.99 -21.07 -15.59
N THR A 403 8.28 -20.18 -14.63
CA THR A 403 8.73 -20.56 -13.28
C THR A 403 7.64 -20.44 -12.23
N GLY A 404 6.60 -19.66 -12.49
CA GLY A 404 5.56 -19.34 -11.51
C GLY A 404 6.04 -18.34 -10.43
N ILE A 405 7.21 -17.72 -10.58
CA ILE A 405 7.61 -16.55 -9.79
C ILE A 405 6.53 -15.48 -9.98
N ALA A 406 6.02 -14.95 -8.87
CA ALA A 406 4.92 -14.01 -8.92
C ALA A 406 5.42 -12.58 -9.15
N VAL A 407 4.57 -11.77 -9.76
CA VAL A 407 4.73 -10.32 -9.91
C VAL A 407 3.70 -9.62 -9.03
N VAL A 408 4.13 -8.67 -8.22
CA VAL A 408 3.23 -7.79 -7.45
C VAL A 408 3.51 -6.35 -7.87
N THR A 409 2.50 -5.68 -8.41
CA THR A 409 2.70 -4.42 -9.13
C THR A 409 1.64 -3.37 -8.77
N GLN A 410 1.97 -2.08 -8.99
CA GLN A 410 1.20 -0.95 -8.51
C GLN A 410 0.73 -0.07 -9.67
N PRO A 411 -0.51 -0.28 -10.17
CA PRO A 411 -1.08 0.59 -11.19
C PRO A 411 -1.18 2.07 -10.80
N ILE A 412 -1.17 2.36 -9.51
CA ILE A 412 -1.23 3.73 -9.00
C ILE A 412 0.02 4.56 -9.36
N PHE A 413 1.19 3.97 -9.51
CA PHE A 413 2.41 4.71 -9.82
C PHE A 413 2.30 5.49 -11.13
N PRO A 414 2.03 4.86 -12.29
CA PRO A 414 1.83 5.62 -13.53
C PRO A 414 0.55 6.48 -13.50
N TYR A 415 -0.42 6.18 -12.64
CA TYR A 415 -1.60 7.01 -12.46
C TYR A 415 -1.28 8.33 -11.77
N ALA A 416 -0.57 8.27 -10.66
CA ALA A 416 -0.28 9.43 -9.80
C ALA A 416 0.96 10.22 -10.25
N GLU A 417 1.99 9.53 -10.77
CA GLU A 417 3.33 10.09 -11.01
C GLU A 417 3.64 10.25 -12.51
N ILE A 418 2.63 10.29 -13.36
CA ILE A 418 2.80 10.23 -14.83
C ILE A 418 3.74 11.29 -15.37
N ASP A 419 3.68 12.52 -14.88
CA ASP A 419 4.51 13.61 -15.36
C ASP A 419 5.99 13.40 -15.01
N THR A 420 6.25 12.79 -13.84
CA THR A 420 7.60 12.40 -13.43
C THR A 420 8.14 11.26 -14.29
N TYR A 421 7.31 10.24 -14.57
CA TYR A 421 7.67 9.16 -15.49
C TYR A 421 8.03 9.68 -16.88
N ARG A 422 7.21 10.56 -17.44
CA ARG A 422 7.43 11.18 -18.75
C ARG A 422 8.69 12.04 -18.79
N THR A 423 8.93 12.80 -17.72
CA THR A 423 10.14 13.63 -17.59
C THR A 423 11.39 12.74 -17.53
N ASN A 424 11.33 11.65 -16.80
CA ASN A 424 12.48 10.78 -16.55
C ASN A 424 12.75 9.77 -17.68
N LEU A 425 11.70 9.22 -18.32
CA LEU A 425 11.82 8.16 -19.32
C LEU A 425 11.40 8.58 -20.73
N GLY A 426 10.66 9.69 -20.86
CA GLY A 426 10.00 10.08 -22.12
C GLY A 426 8.71 9.28 -22.39
N ASP A 427 7.88 9.80 -23.28
CA ASP A 427 6.54 9.26 -23.54
C ASP A 427 6.56 7.81 -24.02
N THR A 428 7.53 7.43 -24.87
CA THR A 428 7.61 6.07 -25.44
C THR A 428 7.90 5.04 -24.37
N ARG A 429 8.93 5.23 -23.53
CA ARG A 429 9.28 4.30 -22.47
C ARG A 429 8.22 4.29 -21.36
N THR A 430 7.61 5.43 -21.06
CA THR A 430 6.50 5.52 -20.09
C THR A 430 5.33 4.64 -20.52
N ARG A 431 4.99 4.61 -21.82
CA ARG A 431 3.90 3.75 -22.34
C ARG A 431 4.21 2.26 -22.29
N SER A 432 5.48 1.86 -22.29
CA SER A 432 5.91 0.46 -22.16
C SER A 432 6.05 -0.01 -20.72
N CYS A 433 5.92 0.91 -19.73
CA CYS A 433 5.94 0.53 -18.33
C CYS A 433 4.65 -0.21 -17.91
N TYR A 434 4.80 -1.15 -16.98
CA TYR A 434 3.68 -1.93 -16.43
C TYR A 434 2.88 -2.66 -17.52
N PRO A 435 3.47 -3.57 -18.28
CA PRO A 435 2.81 -4.26 -19.40
C PRO A 435 1.86 -5.36 -18.91
N PHE A 436 0.73 -4.93 -18.29
CA PHE A 436 -0.20 -5.85 -17.61
C PHE A 436 -0.80 -6.89 -18.53
N ARG A 437 -1.31 -6.49 -19.72
CA ARG A 437 -1.91 -7.40 -20.70
C ARG A 437 -0.88 -8.40 -21.18
N THR A 438 0.30 -7.92 -21.56
CA THR A 438 1.41 -8.76 -22.04
C THR A 438 1.80 -9.80 -20.99
N MET A 439 1.93 -9.42 -19.70
CA MET A 439 2.25 -10.37 -18.63
C MET A 439 1.12 -11.38 -18.40
N VAL A 440 -0.13 -10.92 -18.38
CA VAL A 440 -1.29 -11.79 -18.16
C VAL A 440 -1.47 -12.80 -19.30
N ASP A 441 -1.35 -12.37 -20.54
CA ASP A 441 -1.49 -13.23 -21.73
C ASP A 441 -0.34 -14.24 -21.81
N ALA A 442 0.84 -13.90 -21.28
CA ALA A 442 1.96 -14.83 -21.14
C ALA A 442 1.76 -15.87 -20.00
N GLY A 443 0.73 -15.73 -19.18
CA GLY A 443 0.46 -16.62 -18.05
C GLY A 443 1.23 -16.28 -16.77
N VAL A 444 1.77 -15.06 -16.63
CA VAL A 444 2.43 -14.60 -15.43
C VAL A 444 1.42 -14.44 -14.28
N ARG A 445 1.78 -14.87 -13.07
CA ARG A 445 0.99 -14.65 -11.85
C ARG A 445 1.16 -13.20 -11.42
N VAL A 446 0.20 -12.35 -11.74
CA VAL A 446 0.22 -10.92 -11.43
C VAL A 446 -0.79 -10.62 -10.32
N ALA A 447 -0.35 -10.00 -9.24
CA ALA A 447 -1.18 -9.39 -8.20
C ALA A 447 -1.07 -7.86 -8.25
N LEU A 448 -2.17 -7.16 -7.97
CA LEU A 448 -2.19 -5.71 -7.84
C LEU A 448 -2.09 -5.30 -6.36
N SER A 449 -1.57 -4.10 -6.12
CA SER A 449 -1.34 -3.55 -4.78
C SER A 449 -1.17 -2.03 -4.83
N THR A 450 -1.03 -1.37 -3.67
CA THR A 450 -0.88 0.09 -3.58
C THR A 450 0.53 0.58 -3.34
N ASP A 451 1.33 -0.19 -2.62
CA ASP A 451 2.60 0.27 -2.01
C ASP A 451 2.40 1.46 -1.04
N ALA A 452 1.21 1.54 -0.43
CA ALA A 452 0.90 2.62 0.51
C ALA A 452 1.84 2.56 1.75
N PRO A 453 2.39 3.71 2.18
CA PRO A 453 2.19 5.09 1.71
C PRO A 453 3.21 5.58 0.66
N ALA A 454 4.05 4.72 0.09
CA ALA A 454 5.14 5.10 -0.81
C ALA A 454 4.66 5.59 -2.20
N THR A 455 3.41 5.96 -2.32
CA THR A 455 2.74 6.45 -3.53
C THR A 455 2.45 7.94 -3.42
N SER A 456 2.70 8.71 -4.49
CA SER A 456 2.43 10.16 -4.54
C SER A 456 0.94 10.47 -4.72
N TRP A 457 0.09 9.93 -3.83
CA TRP A 457 -1.36 10.10 -3.82
C TRP A 457 -1.90 10.32 -2.41
N ALA A 458 -2.88 11.23 -2.25
CA ALA A 458 -3.35 11.67 -0.93
C ALA A 458 -3.97 10.56 -0.07
N VAL A 459 -4.63 9.60 -0.71
CA VAL A 459 -5.18 8.40 -0.06
C VAL A 459 -4.54 7.17 -0.70
N PRO A 460 -3.29 6.86 -0.31
CA PRO A 460 -2.47 5.90 -1.05
C PRO A 460 -3.00 4.46 -0.97
N SER A 461 -3.77 4.12 0.06
CA SER A 461 -4.37 2.78 0.26
C SER A 461 -5.71 2.56 -0.46
N ASP A 462 -6.25 3.58 -1.16
CA ASP A 462 -7.50 3.45 -1.89
C ASP A 462 -7.33 2.54 -3.12
N PRO A 463 -8.06 1.39 -3.22
CA PRO A 463 -7.92 0.47 -4.35
C PRO A 463 -8.54 0.98 -5.66
N PHE A 464 -9.49 1.92 -5.61
CA PHE A 464 -10.23 2.33 -6.79
C PHE A 464 -9.42 3.11 -7.82
N PRO A 465 -8.52 4.06 -7.47
CA PRO A 465 -7.57 4.64 -8.42
C PRO A 465 -6.63 3.60 -9.07
N ASN A 466 -6.19 2.58 -8.32
CA ASN A 466 -5.42 1.46 -8.86
C ASN A 466 -6.21 0.69 -9.92
N LEU A 467 -7.46 0.33 -9.61
CA LEU A 467 -8.35 -0.37 -10.55
C LEU A 467 -8.61 0.47 -11.79
N LYS A 468 -8.90 1.78 -11.61
CA LYS A 468 -9.10 2.71 -12.73
C LYS A 468 -7.88 2.75 -13.65
N SER A 469 -6.70 2.85 -13.07
CA SER A 469 -5.43 2.83 -13.79
C SER A 469 -5.23 1.56 -14.61
N ALA A 470 -5.41 0.39 -13.99
CA ALA A 470 -5.25 -0.90 -14.65
C ALA A 470 -6.27 -1.13 -15.78
N ILE A 471 -7.52 -0.67 -15.60
CA ILE A 471 -8.63 -0.84 -16.54
C ILE A 471 -8.54 0.17 -17.69
N THR A 472 -8.20 1.44 -17.40
CA THR A 472 -8.24 2.51 -18.40
C THR A 472 -6.91 2.84 -19.04
N ARG A 473 -5.80 2.52 -18.38
CA ARG A 473 -4.44 2.93 -18.78
C ARG A 473 -4.36 4.45 -19.02
N ARG A 474 -5.11 5.21 -18.19
CA ARG A 474 -5.09 6.67 -18.17
C ARG A 474 -4.66 7.16 -16.80
N ALA A 475 -3.72 8.09 -16.79
CA ALA A 475 -3.29 8.79 -15.59
C ALA A 475 -4.38 9.75 -15.07
N HIS A 476 -4.23 10.24 -13.84
CA HIS A 476 -5.14 11.25 -13.27
C HIS A 476 -5.18 12.54 -14.12
N THR A 477 -4.11 12.87 -14.84
CA THR A 477 -4.01 13.98 -15.79
C THR A 477 -4.74 13.72 -17.12
N GLY A 478 -5.22 12.51 -17.36
CA GLY A 478 -5.82 12.06 -18.62
C GLY A 478 -4.81 11.54 -19.65
N PHE A 479 -3.51 11.57 -19.35
CA PHE A 479 -2.49 11.03 -20.25
C PHE A 479 -2.69 9.53 -20.48
N ASP A 480 -2.66 9.11 -21.75
CA ASP A 480 -2.72 7.73 -22.19
C ASP A 480 -1.32 7.10 -22.12
N PHE A 481 -1.16 6.14 -21.21
CA PHE A 481 0.12 5.43 -21.04
C PHE A 481 0.10 3.98 -21.56
N GLY A 482 -0.66 3.71 -22.62
CA GLY A 482 -0.64 2.45 -23.38
C GLY A 482 -1.94 1.64 -23.28
N GLN A 483 -2.92 1.95 -24.14
CA GLN A 483 -4.25 1.32 -24.14
C GLN A 483 -4.22 -0.19 -24.43
N ASP A 484 -3.20 -0.68 -25.14
CA ASP A 484 -3.07 -2.11 -25.45
C ASP A 484 -2.78 -2.98 -24.21
N GLU A 485 -2.32 -2.36 -23.13
CA GLU A 485 -1.98 -3.03 -21.87
C GLU A 485 -3.12 -3.00 -20.82
N ARG A 486 -4.35 -2.69 -21.22
CA ARG A 486 -5.54 -2.67 -20.36
C ARG A 486 -5.91 -4.06 -19.87
N LEU A 487 -6.38 -4.13 -18.62
CA LEU A 487 -7.08 -5.30 -18.08
C LEU A 487 -8.59 -5.11 -18.19
N SER A 488 -9.34 -6.21 -18.30
CA SER A 488 -10.79 -6.16 -18.07
C SER A 488 -11.08 -5.86 -16.59
N ARG A 489 -12.30 -5.51 -16.28
CA ARG A 489 -12.73 -5.22 -14.89
C ARG A 489 -12.60 -6.44 -13.99
N GLU A 490 -13.05 -7.59 -14.49
CA GLU A 490 -12.97 -8.87 -13.81
C GLU A 490 -11.52 -9.31 -13.59
N GLU A 491 -10.64 -9.09 -14.57
CA GLU A 491 -9.22 -9.38 -14.44
C GLU A 491 -8.56 -8.49 -13.39
N ALA A 492 -8.82 -7.17 -13.41
CA ALA A 492 -8.28 -6.24 -12.43
C ALA A 492 -8.75 -6.57 -11.01
N LEU A 493 -10.07 -6.82 -10.85
CA LEU A 493 -10.64 -7.23 -9.56
C LEU A 493 -10.06 -8.56 -9.09
N SER A 494 -9.95 -9.56 -9.97
CA SER A 494 -9.38 -10.87 -9.61
C SER A 494 -7.94 -10.73 -9.10
N ARG A 495 -7.15 -9.80 -9.69
CA ARG A 495 -5.76 -9.57 -9.29
C ARG A 495 -5.62 -8.79 -7.99
N TYR A 496 -6.64 -8.02 -7.63
CA TYR A 496 -6.70 -7.30 -6.37
C TYR A 496 -7.45 -8.06 -5.25
N THR A 497 -7.89 -9.30 -5.54
CA THR A 497 -8.59 -10.17 -4.60
C THR A 497 -7.96 -11.57 -4.60
N ARG A 498 -8.38 -12.47 -5.50
CA ARG A 498 -7.96 -13.87 -5.54
C ARG A 498 -6.47 -14.05 -5.78
N GLU A 499 -5.91 -13.38 -6.78
CA GLU A 499 -4.49 -13.54 -7.11
C GLU A 499 -3.61 -12.94 -6.00
N ALA A 500 -3.99 -11.77 -5.47
CA ALA A 500 -3.30 -11.14 -4.34
C ALA A 500 -3.29 -12.06 -3.11
N ALA A 501 -4.44 -12.62 -2.73
CA ALA A 501 -4.54 -13.57 -1.63
C ALA A 501 -3.67 -14.82 -1.86
N SER A 502 -3.69 -15.35 -3.09
CA SER A 502 -2.92 -16.54 -3.48
C SER A 502 -1.40 -16.29 -3.47
N VAL A 503 -0.94 -15.12 -3.93
CA VAL A 503 0.49 -14.78 -3.96
C VAL A 503 1.05 -14.57 -2.57
N VAL A 504 0.31 -13.91 -1.67
CA VAL A 504 0.73 -13.69 -0.28
C VAL A 504 0.52 -14.93 0.58
N GLY A 505 -0.51 -15.75 0.28
CA GLY A 505 -0.86 -16.95 1.03
C GLY A 505 -1.90 -16.71 2.13
N PHE A 506 -2.83 -15.79 1.92
CA PHE A 506 -3.97 -15.61 2.82
C PHE A 506 -4.98 -16.73 2.62
N GLU A 507 -4.99 -17.70 3.53
CA GLU A 507 -5.86 -18.86 3.44
C GLU A 507 -7.35 -18.52 3.56
N GLY A 508 -8.12 -18.95 2.58
CA GLY A 508 -9.57 -18.75 2.55
C GLY A 508 -10.01 -17.31 2.32
N LEU A 509 -9.17 -16.48 1.68
CA LEU A 509 -9.50 -15.12 1.25
C LEU A 509 -9.43 -14.96 -0.28
N GLY A 510 -9.97 -13.87 -0.79
CA GLY A 510 -9.90 -13.47 -2.18
C GLY A 510 -10.99 -14.04 -3.09
N MET A 511 -11.79 -14.98 -2.61
CA MET A 511 -12.98 -15.50 -3.31
C MET A 511 -14.17 -15.65 -2.35
N LEU A 512 -15.38 -15.62 -2.90
CA LEU A 512 -16.59 -15.98 -2.18
C LEU A 512 -17.03 -17.37 -2.63
N CYS A 513 -16.62 -18.38 -1.88
CA CYS A 513 -17.01 -19.77 -2.11
C CYS A 513 -17.08 -20.56 -0.79
N ALA A 514 -17.78 -21.69 -0.79
CA ALA A 514 -17.95 -22.49 0.41
C ALA A 514 -16.60 -22.86 1.06
N GLY A 515 -16.50 -22.72 2.38
CA GLY A 515 -15.29 -22.95 3.17
C GLY A 515 -14.38 -21.71 3.36
N TYR A 516 -14.52 -20.68 2.53
CA TYR A 516 -13.74 -19.44 2.63
C TYR A 516 -14.23 -18.55 3.77
N LYS A 517 -13.36 -17.66 4.26
CA LYS A 517 -13.73 -16.61 5.22
C LYS A 517 -14.73 -15.67 4.54
N ALA A 518 -15.84 -15.36 5.20
CA ALA A 518 -16.84 -14.42 4.68
C ALA A 518 -16.33 -12.98 4.82
N SER A 519 -15.36 -12.62 3.99
CA SER A 519 -14.70 -11.30 3.98
C SER A 519 -14.97 -10.64 2.64
N PHE A 520 -15.80 -9.58 2.64
CA PHE A 520 -16.33 -8.96 1.43
C PHE A 520 -16.66 -7.49 1.62
N ALA A 521 -16.73 -6.76 0.51
CA ALA A 521 -17.14 -5.37 0.45
C ALA A 521 -18.48 -5.23 -0.29
N VAL A 522 -19.33 -4.33 0.20
CA VAL A 522 -20.58 -3.89 -0.44
C VAL A 522 -20.34 -2.51 -1.03
N LEU A 523 -20.68 -2.33 -2.30
CA LEU A 523 -20.40 -1.11 -3.06
C LEU A 523 -21.68 -0.34 -3.35
N ASP A 524 -21.59 1.00 -3.39
CA ASP A 524 -22.69 1.91 -3.75
C ASP A 524 -23.09 1.78 -5.22
N ARG A 525 -22.17 1.30 -6.08
CA ARG A 525 -22.32 1.17 -7.53
C ARG A 525 -21.80 -0.16 -8.03
N ASP A 526 -22.30 -0.58 -9.18
CA ASP A 526 -21.80 -1.77 -9.83
C ASP A 526 -20.52 -1.52 -10.61
N LEU A 527 -19.38 -1.75 -9.98
CA LEU A 527 -18.04 -1.56 -10.55
C LEU A 527 -17.83 -2.29 -11.90
N LEU A 528 -18.59 -3.38 -12.15
CA LEU A 528 -18.50 -4.13 -13.41
C LEU A 528 -19.19 -3.44 -14.59
N THR A 529 -20.10 -2.48 -14.34
CA THR A 529 -20.95 -1.88 -15.39
C THR A 529 -20.93 -0.36 -15.47
N ILE A 530 -20.45 0.36 -14.43
CA ILE A 530 -20.37 1.82 -14.43
C ILE A 530 -19.44 2.35 -15.54
N PRO A 531 -19.57 3.63 -15.97
CA PRO A 531 -18.59 4.27 -16.84
C PRO A 531 -17.17 4.21 -16.27
N GLU A 532 -16.15 4.05 -17.12
CA GLU A 532 -14.76 3.92 -16.70
C GLU A 532 -14.23 5.15 -15.95
N ASP A 533 -14.72 6.34 -16.26
CA ASP A 533 -14.38 7.59 -15.59
C ASP A 533 -14.97 7.74 -14.17
N GLU A 534 -15.89 6.83 -13.80
CA GLU A 534 -16.50 6.79 -12.47
C GLU A 534 -15.89 5.74 -11.52
N ILE A 535 -14.94 4.92 -11.98
CA ILE A 535 -14.37 3.83 -11.17
C ILE A 535 -13.77 4.36 -9.86
N ASP A 536 -13.04 5.46 -9.91
CA ASP A 536 -12.41 6.10 -8.74
C ASP A 536 -13.39 6.87 -7.84
N LYS A 537 -14.67 6.88 -8.18
CA LYS A 537 -15.76 7.50 -7.40
C LYS A 537 -16.63 6.46 -6.68
N VAL A 538 -16.33 5.16 -6.86
CA VAL A 538 -17.04 4.09 -6.16
C VAL A 538 -16.76 4.19 -4.67
N GLN A 539 -17.80 3.99 -3.87
CA GLN A 539 -17.69 3.99 -2.42
C GLN A 539 -18.07 2.64 -1.84
N VAL A 540 -17.39 2.25 -0.80
CA VAL A 540 -17.75 1.09 0.00
C VAL A 540 -18.82 1.51 1.00
N THR A 541 -19.96 0.84 0.97
CA THR A 541 -21.08 1.11 1.90
C THR A 541 -21.02 0.22 3.14
N ALA A 542 -20.43 -0.98 3.03
CA ALA A 542 -20.17 -1.84 4.17
C ALA A 542 -19.01 -2.79 3.87
N THR A 543 -18.24 -3.12 4.90
CA THR A 543 -17.21 -4.16 4.84
C THR A 543 -17.44 -5.20 5.92
N TYR A 544 -17.36 -6.45 5.51
CA TYR A 544 -17.47 -7.60 6.40
C TYR A 544 -16.15 -8.36 6.41
N ILE A 545 -15.68 -8.73 7.59
CA ILE A 545 -14.50 -9.60 7.79
C ILE A 545 -14.92 -10.77 8.65
N ARG A 546 -14.76 -11.98 8.14
CA ARG A 546 -15.20 -13.23 8.80
C ARG A 546 -16.68 -13.15 9.23
N GLY A 547 -17.54 -12.62 8.35
CA GLY A 547 -18.98 -12.48 8.55
C GLY A 547 -19.41 -11.36 9.52
N LYS A 548 -18.47 -10.68 10.16
CA LYS A 548 -18.75 -9.53 11.04
C LYS A 548 -18.66 -8.24 10.26
N LYS A 549 -19.65 -7.36 10.40
CA LYS A 549 -19.61 -6.01 9.84
C LYS A 549 -18.58 -5.18 10.61
N VAL A 550 -17.50 -4.75 9.94
CA VAL A 550 -16.41 -3.97 10.52
C VAL A 550 -16.45 -2.50 10.10
N PHE A 551 -17.21 -2.21 9.04
CA PHE A 551 -17.46 -0.85 8.56
C PHE A 551 -18.87 -0.73 7.97
N GLU A 552 -19.51 0.43 8.16
CA GLU A 552 -20.77 0.87 7.55
C GLU A 552 -20.68 2.38 7.33
N ALA A 553 -20.99 2.86 6.07
CA ALA A 553 -20.93 4.27 5.68
C ALA A 553 -22.11 5.08 6.21
#